data_dfca0145b17808b76b9d01f8c7908fd3
#
_entry.id   dfca0145b17808b76b9d01f8c7908fd3
#
_cell.length_a   1.000
_cell.length_b   1.000
_cell.length_c   1.000
_cell.angle_alpha   90.00
_cell.angle_beta   90.00
_cell.angle_gamma   90.00
#
_symmetry.space_group_name_H-M   'P 1'
#
loop_
_entity.id
_entity.type
_entity.pdbx_description
1 polymer ?
#
loop_
_entity_poly.entity_id
_entity_poly.type
_entity_poly.pdbx_seq_one_letter_code
_entity_poly.pdbx_strand_id
1 'polypeptide(L)'
;MLLRLTLYLPDAPAKTRVLHRCGEWVLGRASECDVQIDHVSVSRRHAQLFDDGTQVRIADLGSKNGTRLQGRPVGHADLPADAWFSVGDVFCQLESLELSEVDQQQKRAADRQTRSNTLAQRLQASTDEQDLVTELLKGFVELSECRRGFLLLGPNAEQLHVRACYGISPDDLNHDRFAGSRSAVARALRERRAVYMDARHEQAWLAAQASVVAGGLRSVVCLPLVNEGDLLGAIYADTDDTSRVFTDLDAELMTALVDQATSTLVAQQIEQRLRQMESWLQVEPGRTHWKSSAQPWIGKPV
;
A
#
# COMPACT_ATOMS: atom_id res chain seq x y z
N MET A 1 -27.07 4.93 -16.27
CA MET A 1 -25.67 4.61 -16.56
C MET A 1 -24.77 5.69 -16.02
N LEU A 2 -23.68 5.34 -15.39
CA LEU A 2 -22.62 6.20 -14.90
C LEU A 2 -21.33 5.86 -15.64
N LEU A 3 -20.32 6.69 -15.51
CA LEU A 3 -18.98 6.39 -15.98
C LEU A 3 -18.06 6.21 -14.77
N ARG A 4 -17.20 5.20 -14.80
CA ARG A 4 -16.13 5.01 -13.83
C ARG A 4 -14.81 5.38 -14.48
N LEU A 5 -14.14 6.36 -13.93
CA LEU A 5 -12.79 6.74 -14.30
C LEU A 5 -11.84 6.22 -13.25
N THR A 6 -10.97 5.29 -13.62
CA THR A 6 -9.90 4.77 -12.76
C THR A 6 -8.56 5.35 -13.21
N LEU A 7 -7.84 5.95 -12.27
CA LEU A 7 -6.55 6.58 -12.46
C LEU A 7 -5.47 5.67 -11.86
N TYR A 8 -4.54 5.21 -12.66
CA TYR A 8 -3.42 4.38 -12.25
C TYR A 8 -2.18 5.25 -12.14
N LEU A 9 -1.90 5.69 -10.92
CA LEU A 9 -0.70 6.47 -10.64
C LEU A 9 0.50 5.53 -10.46
N PRO A 10 1.68 5.93 -10.91
CA PRO A 10 2.90 5.16 -10.63
C PRO A 10 3.10 4.98 -9.13
N ASP A 11 3.28 3.72 -8.69
CA ASP A 11 3.63 3.34 -7.32
C ASP A 11 2.62 3.71 -6.21
N ALA A 12 1.40 4.05 -6.59
CA ALA A 12 0.32 4.43 -5.68
C ALA A 12 -0.95 3.60 -5.98
N PRO A 13 -1.88 3.49 -5.02
CA PRO A 13 -3.15 2.84 -5.27
C PRO A 13 -3.94 3.59 -6.35
N ALA A 14 -4.72 2.83 -7.12
CA ALA A 14 -5.56 3.41 -8.15
C ALA A 14 -6.69 4.24 -7.54
N LYS A 15 -6.90 5.43 -8.10
CA LYS A 15 -7.98 6.34 -7.69
C LYS A 15 -9.17 6.18 -8.61
N THR A 16 -10.32 5.94 -8.03
CA THR A 16 -11.57 5.79 -8.79
C THR A 16 -12.48 7.00 -8.59
N ARG A 17 -13.06 7.49 -9.70
CA ARG A 17 -14.07 8.54 -9.70
C ARG A 17 -15.29 8.09 -10.50
N VAL A 18 -16.46 8.30 -9.93
CA VAL A 18 -17.73 8.10 -10.63
C VAL A 18 -18.16 9.43 -11.24
N LEU A 19 -18.38 9.44 -12.55
CA LEU A 19 -18.81 10.61 -13.31
C LEU A 19 -20.26 10.41 -13.77
N HIS A 20 -21.09 11.44 -13.67
CA HIS A 20 -22.46 11.40 -14.15
C HIS A 20 -22.49 11.62 -15.67
N ARG A 21 -23.32 10.88 -16.39
CA ARG A 21 -23.49 11.05 -17.84
C ARG A 21 -23.92 12.48 -18.20
N CYS A 22 -23.61 12.88 -19.42
CA CYS A 22 -23.95 14.21 -19.98
C CYS A 22 -23.24 15.34 -19.21
N GLY A 23 -21.92 15.33 -19.18
CA GLY A 23 -21.12 16.30 -18.46
C GLY A 23 -19.77 16.59 -19.11
N GLU A 24 -19.11 17.60 -18.52
CA GLU A 24 -17.73 17.97 -18.87
C GLU A 24 -16.87 17.91 -17.61
N TRP A 25 -15.65 17.38 -17.71
CA TRP A 25 -14.72 17.28 -16.59
C TRP A 25 -13.31 17.62 -17.03
N VAL A 26 -12.71 18.54 -16.31
CA VAL A 26 -11.31 18.88 -16.50
C VAL A 26 -10.44 17.97 -15.64
N LEU A 27 -9.50 17.30 -16.29
CA LEU A 27 -8.47 16.48 -15.64
C LEU A 27 -7.19 17.29 -15.52
N GLY A 28 -6.58 17.28 -14.34
CA GLY A 28 -5.33 18.01 -14.16
C GLY A 28 -4.79 17.93 -12.74
N ARG A 29 -3.58 18.48 -12.55
CA ARG A 29 -2.90 18.46 -11.24
C ARG A 29 -3.44 19.51 -10.28
N ALA A 30 -4.04 20.56 -10.78
CA ALA A 30 -4.57 21.62 -9.95
C ALA A 30 -5.80 21.17 -9.14
N SER A 31 -5.96 21.67 -7.92
CA SER A 31 -7.06 21.31 -7.02
C SER A 31 -8.44 21.77 -7.51
N GLU A 32 -8.47 22.75 -8.39
CA GLU A 32 -9.68 23.27 -9.04
C GLU A 32 -10.17 22.42 -10.21
N CYS A 33 -9.46 21.36 -10.59
CA CYS A 33 -9.92 20.42 -11.62
C CYS A 33 -10.98 19.49 -11.07
N ASP A 34 -11.99 19.14 -11.90
CA ASP A 34 -13.06 18.21 -11.54
C ASP A 34 -12.49 16.83 -11.16
N VAL A 35 -11.41 16.43 -11.86
CA VAL A 35 -10.62 15.23 -11.53
C VAL A 35 -9.18 15.64 -11.28
N GLN A 36 -8.83 15.76 -10.00
CA GLN A 36 -7.46 16.06 -9.60
C GLN A 36 -6.57 14.83 -9.75
N ILE A 37 -5.46 14.99 -10.50
CA ILE A 37 -4.43 13.98 -10.71
C ILE A 37 -3.11 14.53 -10.18
N ASP A 38 -2.79 14.23 -8.94
CA ASP A 38 -1.58 14.73 -8.27
C ASP A 38 -0.36 13.91 -8.70
N HIS A 39 0.18 14.28 -9.88
CA HIS A 39 1.40 13.69 -10.42
C HIS A 39 2.19 14.75 -11.20
N VAL A 40 3.53 14.70 -11.09
CA VAL A 40 4.44 15.71 -11.67
C VAL A 40 4.40 15.79 -13.20
N SER A 41 4.04 14.69 -13.86
CA SER A 41 3.89 14.64 -15.32
C SER A 41 2.58 15.26 -15.82
N VAL A 42 1.62 15.53 -14.93
CA VAL A 42 0.31 16.07 -15.29
C VAL A 42 0.31 17.59 -15.19
N SER A 43 -0.15 18.27 -16.23
CA SER A 43 -0.29 19.73 -16.25
C SER A 43 -1.40 20.20 -15.31
N ARG A 44 -1.36 21.43 -14.85
CA ARG A 44 -2.37 22.02 -13.94
C ARG A 44 -3.80 21.80 -14.47
N ARG A 45 -4.04 22.11 -15.73
CA ARG A 45 -5.20 21.69 -16.54
C ARG A 45 -4.61 20.92 -17.70
N HIS A 46 -4.91 19.62 -17.82
CA HIS A 46 -4.22 18.76 -18.78
C HIS A 46 -5.12 18.34 -19.92
N ALA A 47 -6.25 17.77 -19.60
CA ALA A 47 -7.21 17.28 -20.58
C ALA A 47 -8.64 17.58 -20.13
N GLN A 48 -9.58 17.48 -21.05
CA GLN A 48 -11.02 17.60 -20.77
C GLN A 48 -11.73 16.40 -21.33
N LEU A 49 -12.55 15.77 -20.51
CA LEU A 49 -13.54 14.78 -20.95
C LEU A 49 -14.87 15.47 -21.19
N PHE A 50 -15.56 15.07 -22.26
CA PHE A 50 -16.88 15.52 -22.62
C PHE A 50 -17.76 14.33 -22.95
N ASP A 51 -18.93 14.23 -22.32
CA ASP A 51 -19.95 13.20 -22.58
C ASP A 51 -21.26 13.83 -22.98
N ASP A 52 -21.74 13.55 -24.19
CA ASP A 52 -23.04 14.02 -24.67
C ASP A 52 -24.20 13.01 -24.45
N GLY A 53 -23.92 11.94 -23.69
CA GLY A 53 -24.88 10.87 -23.40
C GLY A 53 -24.83 9.73 -24.40
N THR A 54 -24.26 9.95 -25.58
CA THR A 54 -24.08 8.91 -26.61
C THR A 54 -22.62 8.54 -26.79
N GLN A 55 -21.72 9.51 -26.66
CA GLN A 55 -20.29 9.36 -26.90
C GLN A 55 -19.47 10.18 -25.90
N VAL A 56 -18.37 9.59 -25.48
CA VAL A 56 -17.37 10.29 -24.66
C VAL A 56 -16.21 10.72 -25.54
N ARG A 57 -15.74 11.94 -25.36
CA ARG A 57 -14.59 12.51 -26.07
C ARG A 57 -13.57 13.03 -25.08
N ILE A 58 -12.30 12.99 -25.49
CA ILE A 58 -11.20 13.59 -24.76
C ILE A 58 -10.53 14.65 -25.62
N ALA A 59 -10.17 15.77 -24.99
CA ALA A 59 -9.38 16.85 -25.62
C ALA A 59 -8.20 17.20 -24.75
N ASP A 60 -7.00 17.27 -25.31
CA ASP A 60 -5.80 17.81 -24.65
C ASP A 60 -5.89 19.34 -24.59
N LEU A 61 -5.63 19.91 -23.42
CA LEU A 61 -5.71 21.36 -23.18
C LEU A 61 -4.37 22.09 -23.38
N GLY A 62 -3.51 21.61 -24.27
CA GLY A 62 -2.17 22.13 -24.47
C GLY A 62 -1.20 21.70 -23.35
N SER A 63 -1.30 20.45 -22.94
CA SER A 63 -0.50 19.92 -21.85
C SER A 63 0.97 19.77 -22.22
N LYS A 64 1.85 19.74 -21.20
CA LYS A 64 3.31 19.63 -21.39
C LYS A 64 3.72 18.26 -21.93
N ASN A 65 3.14 17.19 -21.39
CA ASN A 65 3.53 15.80 -21.69
C ASN A 65 2.54 15.08 -22.60
N GLY A 66 1.43 15.74 -22.97
CA GLY A 66 0.43 15.25 -23.91
C GLY A 66 -0.50 14.21 -23.33
N THR A 67 -1.64 14.06 -24.00
CA THR A 67 -2.63 13.01 -23.82
C THR A 67 -2.44 11.94 -24.88
N ARG A 68 -2.52 10.66 -24.52
CA ARG A 68 -2.37 9.54 -25.48
C ARG A 68 -3.56 8.60 -25.40
N LEU A 69 -4.03 8.16 -26.54
CA LEU A 69 -5.01 7.10 -26.68
C LEU A 69 -4.33 5.89 -27.34
N GLN A 70 -4.36 4.73 -26.66
CA GLN A 70 -3.65 3.53 -27.13
C GLN A 70 -2.17 3.79 -27.49
N GLY A 71 -1.48 4.58 -26.66
CA GLY A 71 -0.06 4.96 -26.83
C GLY A 71 0.20 6.05 -27.88
N ARG A 72 -0.79 6.48 -28.67
CA ARG A 72 -0.64 7.52 -29.70
C ARG A 72 -1.03 8.89 -29.17
N PRO A 73 -0.25 9.94 -29.36
CA PRO A 73 -0.61 11.29 -28.95
C PRO A 73 -1.88 11.75 -29.66
N VAL A 74 -2.79 12.39 -28.92
CA VAL A 74 -4.05 12.91 -29.44
C VAL A 74 -4.28 14.34 -28.95
N GLY A 75 -4.71 15.24 -29.85
CA GLY A 75 -5.20 16.55 -29.45
C GLY A 75 -6.68 16.47 -29.02
N HIS A 76 -7.46 15.68 -29.74
CA HIS A 76 -8.83 15.30 -29.40
C HIS A 76 -9.14 13.93 -30.01
N ALA A 77 -9.95 13.15 -29.34
CA ALA A 77 -10.36 11.82 -29.81
C ALA A 77 -11.68 11.38 -29.17
N ASP A 78 -12.40 10.54 -29.91
CA ASP A 78 -13.53 9.81 -29.39
C ASP A 78 -13.02 8.63 -28.56
N LEU A 79 -13.60 8.43 -27.36
CA LEU A 79 -13.27 7.32 -26.49
C LEU A 79 -14.26 6.17 -26.69
N PRO A 80 -13.79 4.96 -27.04
CA PRO A 80 -14.66 3.79 -27.07
C PRO A 80 -15.13 3.42 -25.65
N ALA A 81 -16.09 2.51 -25.55
CA ALA A 81 -16.40 1.83 -24.30
C ALA A 81 -15.12 1.14 -23.78
N ASP A 82 -14.89 1.17 -22.48
CA ASP A 82 -13.67 0.62 -21.83
C ASP A 82 -12.36 1.21 -22.41
N ALA A 83 -12.35 2.54 -22.56
CA ALA A 83 -11.20 3.24 -23.12
C ALA A 83 -10.02 3.28 -22.16
N TRP A 84 -8.84 2.93 -22.69
CA TRP A 84 -7.55 3.20 -22.02
C TRP A 84 -6.86 4.37 -22.69
N PHE A 85 -6.51 5.37 -21.90
CA PHE A 85 -5.75 6.55 -22.33
C PHE A 85 -4.75 6.96 -21.26
N SER A 86 -3.83 7.85 -21.57
CA SER A 86 -2.92 8.40 -20.58
C SER A 86 -2.91 9.92 -20.60
N VAL A 87 -2.71 10.50 -19.41
CA VAL A 87 -2.59 11.94 -19.14
C VAL A 87 -1.21 12.14 -18.55
N GLY A 88 -0.22 12.52 -19.39
CA GLY A 88 1.18 12.39 -19.04
C GLY A 88 1.56 10.92 -18.83
N ASP A 89 2.14 10.59 -17.65
CA ASP A 89 2.54 9.23 -17.29
C ASP A 89 1.47 8.49 -16.47
N VAL A 90 0.30 9.11 -16.24
CA VAL A 90 -0.80 8.49 -15.51
C VAL A 90 -1.73 7.80 -16.51
N PHE A 91 -1.90 6.49 -16.36
CA PHE A 91 -2.86 5.72 -17.14
C PHE A 91 -4.26 5.89 -16.56
N CYS A 92 -5.23 5.97 -17.45
CA CYS A 92 -6.64 6.16 -17.12
C CYS A 92 -7.46 5.10 -17.84
N GLN A 93 -8.40 4.51 -17.14
CA GLN A 93 -9.40 3.62 -17.68
C GLN A 93 -10.78 4.25 -17.50
N LEU A 94 -11.55 4.38 -18.56
CA LEU A 94 -12.93 4.86 -18.52
C LEU A 94 -13.85 3.72 -18.89
N GLU A 95 -14.75 3.36 -17.99
CA GLU A 95 -15.72 2.26 -18.18
C GLU A 95 -17.14 2.75 -17.93
N SER A 96 -18.11 2.17 -18.66
CA SER A 96 -19.53 2.35 -18.34
C SER A 96 -19.90 1.53 -17.12
N LEU A 97 -20.64 2.13 -16.19
CA LEU A 97 -21.03 1.52 -14.92
C LEU A 97 -22.56 1.50 -14.80
N GLU A 98 -23.12 0.35 -14.46
CA GLU A 98 -24.53 0.24 -14.14
C GLU A 98 -24.80 0.61 -12.67
N LEU A 99 -25.99 1.12 -12.37
CA LEU A 99 -26.37 1.48 -10.99
C LEU A 99 -26.31 0.29 -10.03
N SER A 100 -26.66 -0.91 -10.53
CA SER A 100 -26.54 -2.16 -9.77
C SER A 100 -25.13 -2.50 -9.35
N GLU A 101 -24.14 -2.13 -10.17
CA GLU A 101 -22.71 -2.35 -9.87
C GLU A 101 -22.21 -1.37 -8.81
N VAL A 102 -22.73 -0.14 -8.79
CA VAL A 102 -22.40 0.83 -7.72
C VAL A 102 -22.85 0.31 -6.35
N ASP A 103 -24.10 -0.18 -6.26
CA ASP A 103 -24.63 -0.74 -5.03
C ASP A 103 -23.83 -1.97 -4.56
N GLN A 104 -23.41 -2.83 -5.49
CA GLN A 104 -22.56 -3.97 -5.18
C GLN A 104 -21.16 -3.54 -4.69
N GLN A 105 -20.57 -2.51 -5.31
CA GLN A 105 -19.29 -1.98 -4.88
C GLN A 105 -19.37 -1.37 -3.48
N GLN A 106 -20.43 -0.62 -3.18
CA GLN A 106 -20.64 -0.06 -1.84
C GLN A 106 -20.80 -1.16 -0.77
N LYS A 107 -21.57 -2.21 -1.06
CA LYS A 107 -21.71 -3.37 -0.16
C LYS A 107 -20.37 -4.06 0.08
N ARG A 108 -19.60 -4.33 -0.99
CA ARG A 108 -18.25 -4.92 -0.87
C ARG A 108 -17.31 -4.05 -0.04
N ALA A 109 -17.36 -2.73 -0.22
CA ALA A 109 -16.56 -1.79 0.56
C ALA A 109 -16.92 -1.85 2.06
N ALA A 110 -18.23 -1.85 2.39
CA ALA A 110 -18.71 -1.98 3.76
C ALA A 110 -18.33 -3.33 4.41
N ASP A 111 -18.44 -4.43 3.66
CA ASP A 111 -18.03 -5.75 4.13
C ASP A 111 -16.53 -5.81 4.40
N ARG A 112 -15.71 -5.20 3.55
CA ARG A 112 -14.26 -5.13 3.75
C ARG A 112 -13.88 -4.29 4.95
N GLN A 113 -14.55 -3.15 5.16
CA GLN A 113 -14.37 -2.32 6.34
C GLN A 113 -14.68 -3.10 7.63
N THR A 114 -15.78 -3.86 7.62
CA THR A 114 -16.18 -4.70 8.76
C THR A 114 -15.14 -5.78 9.05
N ARG A 115 -14.62 -6.45 8.01
CA ARG A 115 -13.55 -7.45 8.17
C ARG A 115 -12.27 -6.82 8.71
N SER A 116 -11.85 -5.65 8.20
CA SER A 116 -10.69 -4.92 8.70
C SER A 116 -10.82 -4.59 10.19
N ASN A 117 -11.97 -4.08 10.62
CA ASN A 117 -12.23 -3.79 12.04
C ASN A 117 -12.15 -5.05 12.90
N THR A 118 -12.70 -6.18 12.43
CA THR A 118 -12.64 -7.46 13.15
C THR A 118 -11.20 -7.97 13.28
N LEU A 119 -10.41 -7.85 12.22
CA LEU A 119 -8.98 -8.19 12.24
C LEU A 119 -8.20 -7.30 13.21
N ALA A 120 -8.42 -5.98 13.19
CA ALA A 120 -7.79 -5.05 14.12
C ALA A 120 -8.08 -5.41 15.59
N GLN A 121 -9.33 -5.78 15.92
CA GLN A 121 -9.69 -6.24 17.26
C GLN A 121 -8.96 -7.54 17.66
N ARG A 122 -8.81 -8.49 16.74
CA ARG A 122 -8.06 -9.74 17.00
C ARG A 122 -6.58 -9.45 17.26
N LEU A 123 -5.98 -8.55 16.48
CA LEU A 123 -4.57 -8.14 16.68
C LEU A 123 -4.36 -7.49 18.05
N GLN A 124 -5.30 -6.64 18.50
CA GLN A 124 -5.25 -6.05 19.84
C GLN A 124 -5.39 -7.07 20.96
N ALA A 125 -6.17 -8.11 20.76
CA ALA A 125 -6.39 -9.16 21.75
C ALA A 125 -5.26 -10.21 21.78
N SER A 126 -4.33 -10.17 20.82
CA SER A 126 -3.21 -11.10 20.76
C SER A 126 -2.22 -10.83 21.90
N THR A 127 -1.88 -11.87 22.66
CA THR A 127 -0.95 -11.77 23.80
C THR A 127 0.44 -12.32 23.49
N ASP A 128 0.60 -12.96 22.36
CA ASP A 128 1.86 -13.56 21.91
C ASP A 128 2.31 -12.95 20.56
N GLU A 129 3.60 -12.66 20.44
CA GLU A 129 4.18 -12.06 19.23
C GLU A 129 4.00 -12.97 18.01
N GLN A 130 4.16 -14.29 18.18
CA GLN A 130 4.06 -15.23 17.06
C GLN A 130 2.63 -15.32 16.52
N ASP A 131 1.64 -15.33 17.42
CA ASP A 131 0.23 -15.30 17.04
C ASP A 131 -0.13 -14.00 16.35
N LEU A 132 0.35 -12.85 16.87
CA LEU A 132 0.14 -11.54 16.28
C LEU A 132 0.70 -11.46 14.85
N VAL A 133 1.93 -11.92 14.65
CA VAL A 133 2.62 -11.95 13.35
C VAL A 133 1.88 -12.82 12.34
N THR A 134 1.39 -13.99 12.79
CA THR A 134 0.65 -14.93 11.94
C THR A 134 -0.71 -14.37 11.54
N GLU A 135 -1.47 -13.83 12.51
CA GLU A 135 -2.78 -13.21 12.25
C GLU A 135 -2.66 -11.94 11.41
N LEU A 136 -1.63 -11.12 11.63
CA LEU A 136 -1.35 -9.96 10.79
C LEU A 136 -1.14 -10.36 9.33
N LEU A 137 -0.23 -11.31 9.07
CA LEU A 137 0.06 -11.73 7.70
C LEU A 137 -1.16 -12.32 7.02
N LYS A 138 -1.90 -13.21 7.72
CA LYS A 138 -3.12 -13.81 7.19
C LYS A 138 -4.18 -12.75 6.87
N GLY A 139 -4.45 -11.84 7.82
CA GLY A 139 -5.40 -10.76 7.62
C GLY A 139 -4.99 -9.80 6.50
N PHE A 140 -3.71 -9.51 6.37
CA PHE A 140 -3.17 -8.68 5.29
C PHE A 140 -3.35 -9.33 3.91
N VAL A 141 -3.05 -10.62 3.77
CA VAL A 141 -3.26 -11.37 2.52
C VAL A 141 -4.75 -11.44 2.18
N GLU A 142 -5.62 -11.68 3.17
CA GLU A 142 -7.07 -11.68 2.97
C GLU A 142 -7.62 -10.32 2.54
N LEU A 143 -7.22 -9.22 3.21
CA LEU A 143 -7.66 -7.86 2.87
C LEU A 143 -7.14 -7.40 1.50
N SER A 144 -5.89 -7.74 1.19
CA SER A 144 -5.30 -7.42 -0.11
C SER A 144 -5.87 -8.27 -1.26
N GLU A 145 -6.64 -9.32 -0.94
CA GLU A 145 -7.11 -10.33 -1.91
C GLU A 145 -5.94 -10.94 -2.71
N CYS A 146 -4.78 -11.01 -2.07
CA CYS A 146 -3.59 -11.65 -2.62
C CYS A 146 -3.59 -13.15 -2.32
N ARG A 147 -2.73 -13.89 -3.03
CA ARG A 147 -2.62 -15.36 -2.87
C ARG A 147 -1.50 -15.77 -1.95
N ARG A 148 -0.49 -14.91 -1.81
CA ARG A 148 0.69 -15.20 -1.01
C ARG A 148 1.29 -13.95 -0.42
N GLY A 149 2.07 -14.12 0.64
CA GLY A 149 2.75 -13.02 1.29
C GLY A 149 3.75 -13.47 2.33
N PHE A 150 4.52 -12.55 2.84
CA PHE A 150 5.44 -12.76 3.95
C PHE A 150 5.61 -11.51 4.80
N LEU A 151 6.06 -11.70 6.02
CA LEU A 151 6.37 -10.64 6.96
C LEU A 151 7.86 -10.71 7.35
N LEU A 152 8.53 -9.56 7.20
CA LEU A 152 9.90 -9.35 7.65
C LEU A 152 9.88 -8.51 8.94
N LEU A 153 10.59 -8.95 9.97
CA LEU A 153 10.84 -8.16 11.18
C LEU A 153 12.31 -8.31 11.60
N GLY A 154 12.82 -7.28 12.25
CA GLY A 154 14.17 -7.29 12.80
C GLY A 154 14.45 -6.06 13.65
N PRO A 155 15.60 -6.04 14.35
CA PRO A 155 15.98 -4.93 15.20
C PRO A 155 16.35 -3.66 14.43
N ASN A 156 16.67 -3.78 13.15
CA ASN A 156 16.99 -2.67 12.24
C ASN A 156 16.85 -3.13 10.77
N ALA A 157 16.93 -2.19 9.83
CA ALA A 157 16.75 -2.44 8.39
C ALA A 157 17.77 -3.44 7.79
N GLU A 158 18.93 -3.62 8.42
CA GLU A 158 20.00 -4.52 7.91
C GLU A 158 19.83 -5.97 8.41
N GLN A 159 19.06 -6.15 9.47
CA GLN A 159 18.88 -7.43 10.15
C GLN A 159 17.42 -7.88 10.14
N LEU A 160 16.77 -7.76 8.97
CA LEU A 160 15.42 -8.24 8.79
C LEU A 160 15.42 -9.74 8.48
N HIS A 161 14.54 -10.46 9.16
CA HIS A 161 14.33 -11.90 8.95
C HIS A 161 12.88 -12.19 8.63
N VAL A 162 12.67 -13.23 7.85
CA VAL A 162 11.31 -13.74 7.57
C VAL A 162 10.73 -14.32 8.87
N ARG A 163 9.64 -13.73 9.35
CA ARG A 163 8.95 -14.16 10.58
C ARG A 163 7.72 -15.02 10.30
N ALA A 164 7.07 -14.77 9.18
CA ALA A 164 5.94 -15.54 8.71
C ALA A 164 5.86 -15.58 7.20
N CYS A 165 5.31 -16.66 6.67
CA CYS A 165 5.02 -16.87 5.24
C CYS A 165 3.59 -17.39 5.09
N TYR A 166 2.93 -16.99 4.00
CA TYR A 166 1.62 -17.48 3.60
C TYR A 166 1.63 -17.75 2.09
N GLY A 167 1.29 -18.96 1.67
CA GLY A 167 1.27 -19.34 0.25
C GLY A 167 2.63 -19.33 -0.45
N ILE A 168 3.74 -19.25 0.29
CA ILE A 168 5.11 -19.28 -0.20
C ILE A 168 6.01 -19.99 0.82
N SER A 169 7.00 -20.73 0.34
CA SER A 169 7.99 -21.36 1.21
C SER A 169 9.09 -20.39 1.61
N PRO A 170 9.59 -20.40 2.87
CA PRO A 170 10.78 -19.64 3.26
C PRO A 170 12.00 -19.91 2.38
N ASP A 171 12.16 -21.15 1.88
CA ASP A 171 13.25 -21.54 0.99
C ASP A 171 13.18 -20.82 -0.35
N ASP A 172 11.96 -20.56 -0.88
CA ASP A 172 11.79 -19.83 -2.13
C ASP A 172 12.20 -18.36 -2.00
N LEU A 173 12.11 -17.78 -0.78
CA LEU A 173 12.53 -16.40 -0.52
C LEU A 173 14.06 -16.24 -0.50
N ASN A 174 14.79 -17.27 -0.11
CA ASN A 174 16.25 -17.24 0.02
C ASN A 174 17.00 -17.51 -1.31
N HIS A 175 16.31 -17.99 -2.34
CA HIS A 175 16.90 -18.31 -3.64
C HIS A 175 16.53 -17.26 -4.70
N ASP A 176 17.31 -17.20 -5.79
CA ASP A 176 16.98 -16.38 -6.97
C ASP A 176 15.65 -16.75 -7.65
N ARG A 177 14.94 -17.70 -7.07
CA ARG A 177 13.64 -18.22 -7.51
C ARG A 177 12.45 -17.43 -6.98
N PHE A 178 12.66 -16.44 -6.12
CA PHE A 178 11.54 -15.60 -5.68
C PHE A 178 10.89 -14.88 -6.87
N ALA A 179 9.75 -15.39 -7.29
CA ALA A 179 8.98 -14.85 -8.42
C ALA A 179 8.17 -13.58 -8.06
N GLY A 180 8.46 -12.94 -6.91
CA GLY A 180 7.84 -11.68 -6.49
C GLY A 180 8.75 -10.47 -6.73
N SER A 181 8.30 -9.29 -6.34
CA SER A 181 9.04 -8.05 -6.55
C SER A 181 9.99 -7.72 -5.40
N ARG A 182 11.26 -8.11 -5.52
CA ARG A 182 12.33 -7.69 -4.59
C ARG A 182 12.51 -6.16 -4.59
N SER A 183 12.32 -5.53 -5.75
CA SER A 183 12.41 -4.08 -5.88
C SER A 183 11.31 -3.35 -5.10
N ALA A 184 10.10 -3.89 -5.03
CA ALA A 184 9.02 -3.33 -4.22
C ALA A 184 9.37 -3.34 -2.73
N VAL A 185 9.90 -4.47 -2.23
CA VAL A 185 10.35 -4.60 -0.83
C VAL A 185 11.50 -3.63 -0.55
N ALA A 186 12.54 -3.64 -1.36
CA ALA A 186 13.69 -2.74 -1.19
C ALA A 186 13.28 -1.27 -1.20
N ARG A 187 12.31 -0.91 -2.05
CA ARG A 187 11.78 0.45 -2.13
C ARG A 187 10.94 0.81 -0.90
N ALA A 188 10.03 -0.05 -0.47
CA ALA A 188 9.22 0.17 0.72
C ALA A 188 10.09 0.38 1.98
N LEU A 189 11.14 -0.43 2.14
CA LEU A 189 12.10 -0.30 3.24
C LEU A 189 12.91 1.00 3.17
N ARG A 190 13.43 1.35 1.99
CA ARG A 190 14.25 2.56 1.79
C ARG A 190 13.45 3.85 1.95
N GLU A 191 12.26 3.90 1.36
CA GLU A 191 11.43 5.10 1.31
C GLU A 191 10.49 5.21 2.50
N ARG A 192 10.36 4.13 3.29
CA ARG A 192 9.48 4.03 4.45
C ARG A 192 8.04 4.40 4.13
N ARG A 193 7.59 4.01 2.93
CA ARG A 193 6.23 4.23 2.45
C ARG A 193 5.70 2.99 1.76
N ALA A 194 4.38 2.88 1.70
CA ALA A 194 3.70 1.81 0.97
C ALA A 194 4.06 1.85 -0.52
N VAL A 195 4.21 0.68 -1.12
CA VAL A 195 4.45 0.49 -2.55
C VAL A 195 3.34 -0.39 -3.10
N TYR A 196 2.70 0.09 -4.15
CA TYR A 196 1.66 -0.61 -4.89
C TYR A 196 2.11 -0.77 -6.34
N MET A 197 1.93 -1.96 -6.90
CA MET A 197 2.20 -2.25 -8.31
C MET A 197 1.02 -3.06 -8.85
N ASP A 198 0.38 -2.55 -9.88
CA ASP A 198 -0.75 -3.19 -10.54
C ASP A 198 -0.32 -3.84 -11.84
N ALA A 199 -0.65 -5.12 -12.02
CA ALA A 199 -0.40 -5.84 -13.26
C ALA A 199 -1.06 -5.18 -14.49
N ARG A 200 -2.25 -4.57 -14.32
CA ARG A 200 -2.94 -3.84 -15.39
C ARG A 200 -2.18 -2.60 -15.84
N HIS A 201 -1.61 -1.83 -14.91
CA HIS A 201 -0.79 -0.69 -15.23
C HIS A 201 0.45 -1.11 -16.01
N GLU A 202 1.15 -2.17 -15.59
CA GLU A 202 2.29 -2.72 -16.30
C GLU A 202 1.90 -3.26 -17.68
N GLN A 203 0.76 -3.93 -17.83
CA GLN A 203 0.24 -4.38 -19.14
C GLN A 203 -0.05 -3.22 -20.08
N ALA A 204 -0.69 -2.15 -19.60
CA ALA A 204 -0.98 -0.96 -20.39
C ALA A 204 0.31 -0.25 -20.84
N TRP A 205 1.31 -0.16 -19.95
CA TRP A 205 2.61 0.39 -20.26
C TRP A 205 3.40 -0.47 -21.25
N LEU A 206 3.39 -1.79 -21.10
CA LEU A 206 4.03 -2.75 -22.01
C LEU A 206 3.37 -2.77 -23.39
N ALA A 207 2.03 -2.68 -23.45
CA ALA A 207 1.30 -2.60 -24.72
C ALA A 207 1.64 -1.32 -25.49
N ALA A 208 2.00 -0.24 -24.79
CA ALA A 208 2.46 1.00 -25.40
C ALA A 208 3.93 0.93 -25.87
N GLN A 209 4.72 -0.02 -25.33
CA GLN A 209 6.11 -0.26 -25.72
C GLN A 209 6.24 -1.66 -26.38
N ALA A 210 6.21 -1.69 -27.69
CA ALA A 210 6.10 -2.88 -28.55
C ALA A 210 7.19 -3.98 -28.40
N SER A 211 7.94 -4.08 -27.34
CA SER A 211 9.14 -4.95 -27.27
C SER A 211 9.42 -5.70 -25.96
N VAL A 212 8.53 -5.73 -24.98
CA VAL A 212 8.79 -6.45 -23.72
C VAL A 212 7.91 -7.68 -23.57
N VAL A 213 8.53 -8.85 -23.59
CA VAL A 213 7.88 -10.14 -23.26
C VAL A 213 7.65 -10.16 -21.75
N ALA A 214 6.39 -10.11 -21.37
CA ALA A 214 5.98 -10.13 -19.98
C ALA A 214 6.28 -11.49 -19.33
N GLY A 215 7.29 -11.54 -18.48
CA GLY A 215 7.46 -12.60 -17.51
C GLY A 215 6.55 -12.34 -16.30
N GLY A 216 5.43 -13.07 -16.21
CA GLY A 216 4.62 -13.20 -14.99
C GLY A 216 4.28 -11.89 -14.27
N LEU A 217 3.47 -11.04 -14.90
CA LEU A 217 2.95 -9.82 -14.27
C LEU A 217 2.18 -10.15 -13.00
N ARG A 218 2.47 -9.43 -11.91
CA ARG A 218 1.81 -9.60 -10.62
C ARG A 218 1.37 -8.26 -10.06
N SER A 219 0.20 -8.26 -9.43
CA SER A 219 -0.18 -7.16 -8.55
C SER A 219 0.48 -7.36 -7.20
N VAL A 220 1.16 -6.33 -6.72
CA VAL A 220 2.03 -6.37 -5.54
C VAL A 220 1.68 -5.24 -4.60
N VAL A 221 1.65 -5.54 -3.31
CA VAL A 221 1.59 -4.55 -2.24
C VAL A 221 2.67 -4.84 -1.21
N CYS A 222 3.39 -3.80 -0.79
CA CYS A 222 4.38 -3.87 0.27
C CYS A 222 4.26 -2.64 1.19
N LEU A 223 4.00 -2.88 2.47
CA LEU A 223 3.92 -1.84 3.48
C LEU A 223 5.07 -1.98 4.48
N PRO A 224 5.78 -0.90 4.81
CA PRO A 224 6.74 -0.91 5.90
C PRO A 224 6.01 -0.88 7.26
N LEU A 225 6.56 -1.57 8.26
CA LEU A 225 6.17 -1.43 9.66
C LEU A 225 7.08 -0.37 10.28
N VAL A 226 6.53 0.81 10.53
CA VAL A 226 7.28 1.96 11.07
C VAL A 226 6.63 2.44 12.36
N ASN A 227 7.42 2.61 13.41
CA ASN A 227 6.98 3.19 14.68
C ASN A 227 7.88 4.38 15.03
N GLU A 228 7.30 5.57 15.19
CA GLU A 228 8.02 6.82 15.55
C GLU A 228 9.26 7.10 14.69
N GLY A 229 9.23 6.66 13.42
CA GLY A 229 10.33 6.79 12.47
C GLY A 229 11.30 5.61 12.45
N ASP A 230 11.21 4.67 13.38
CA ASP A 230 12.01 3.45 13.38
C ASP A 230 11.36 2.38 12.50
N LEU A 231 12.16 1.77 11.63
CA LEU A 231 11.74 0.70 10.76
C LEU A 231 11.88 -0.64 11.49
N LEU A 232 10.74 -1.30 11.76
CA LEU A 232 10.67 -2.61 12.40
C LEU A 232 10.66 -3.75 11.39
N GLY A 233 10.19 -3.49 10.15
CA GLY A 233 10.05 -4.51 9.15
C GLY A 233 9.25 -4.08 7.94
N ALA A 234 8.77 -5.08 7.18
CA ALA A 234 7.85 -4.90 6.07
C ALA A 234 6.94 -6.10 5.90
N ILE A 235 5.72 -5.85 5.48
CA ILE A 235 4.77 -6.88 5.06
C ILE A 235 4.56 -6.79 3.56
N TYR A 236 4.56 -7.94 2.90
CA TYR A 236 4.47 -8.09 1.46
C TYR A 236 3.34 -9.05 1.10
N ALA A 237 2.59 -8.74 0.08
CA ALA A 237 1.68 -9.68 -0.56
C ALA A 237 1.65 -9.47 -2.08
N ASP A 238 1.44 -10.54 -2.83
CA ASP A 238 1.26 -10.50 -4.28
C ASP A 238 0.22 -11.51 -4.78
N THR A 239 -0.25 -11.26 -6.00
CA THR A 239 -1.13 -12.16 -6.73
C THR A 239 -0.81 -12.14 -8.22
N ASP A 240 -1.00 -13.28 -8.88
CA ASP A 240 -0.95 -13.44 -10.34
C ASP A 240 -2.31 -13.14 -11.01
N ASP A 241 -3.32 -12.79 -10.22
CA ASP A 241 -4.59 -12.31 -10.74
C ASP A 241 -4.42 -10.90 -11.32
N THR A 242 -4.35 -10.80 -12.63
CA THR A 242 -4.21 -9.53 -13.34
C THR A 242 -5.45 -8.65 -13.27
N SER A 243 -6.58 -9.15 -12.78
CA SER A 243 -7.79 -8.36 -12.55
C SER A 243 -7.73 -7.57 -11.24
N ARG A 244 -6.83 -7.94 -10.32
CA ARG A 244 -6.69 -7.27 -9.03
C ARG A 244 -6.05 -5.91 -9.18
N VAL A 245 -6.77 -4.89 -8.77
CA VAL A 245 -6.35 -3.49 -8.70
C VAL A 245 -6.43 -3.02 -7.26
N PHE A 246 -5.35 -2.47 -6.72
CA PHE A 246 -5.36 -1.87 -5.39
C PHE A 246 -5.93 -0.45 -5.46
N THR A 247 -6.97 -0.19 -4.69
CA THR A 247 -7.66 1.11 -4.62
C THR A 247 -7.25 1.91 -3.38
N ASP A 248 -7.64 3.18 -3.31
CA ASP A 248 -7.45 4.02 -2.11
C ASP A 248 -8.04 3.35 -0.86
N LEU A 249 -9.22 2.72 -0.96
CA LEU A 249 -9.83 1.99 0.16
C LEU A 249 -8.96 0.81 0.61
N ASP A 250 -8.37 0.06 -0.34
CA ASP A 250 -7.44 -1.01 -0.02
C ASP A 250 -6.25 -0.48 0.77
N ALA A 251 -5.69 0.64 0.31
CA ALA A 251 -4.56 1.28 0.96
C ALA A 251 -4.89 1.73 2.39
N GLU A 252 -6.03 2.38 2.58
CA GLU A 252 -6.48 2.81 3.91
C GLU A 252 -6.66 1.63 4.87
N LEU A 253 -7.35 0.57 4.44
CA LEU A 253 -7.61 -0.60 5.27
C LEU A 253 -6.33 -1.36 5.63
N MET A 254 -5.45 -1.57 4.66
CA MET A 254 -4.18 -2.27 4.88
C MET A 254 -3.22 -1.45 5.74
N THR A 255 -3.15 -0.13 5.53
CA THR A 255 -2.33 0.75 6.36
C THR A 255 -2.82 0.75 7.80
N ALA A 256 -4.12 0.93 8.03
CA ALA A 256 -4.70 0.90 9.38
C ALA A 256 -4.43 -0.44 10.10
N LEU A 257 -4.52 -1.57 9.38
CA LEU A 257 -4.20 -2.88 9.94
C LEU A 257 -2.73 -3.00 10.35
N VAL A 258 -1.81 -2.55 9.47
CA VAL A 258 -0.36 -2.60 9.72
C VAL A 258 0.04 -1.66 10.86
N ASP A 259 -0.50 -0.45 10.92
CA ASP A 259 -0.24 0.51 12.00
C ASP A 259 -0.71 -0.02 13.34
N GLN A 260 -1.91 -0.62 13.38
CA GLN A 260 -2.44 -1.25 14.57
C GLN A 260 -1.54 -2.41 15.05
N ALA A 261 -1.15 -3.29 14.15
CA ALA A 261 -0.26 -4.41 14.46
C ALA A 261 1.12 -3.93 14.92
N THR A 262 1.67 -2.91 14.27
CA THR A 262 2.95 -2.30 14.62
C THR A 262 2.91 -1.76 16.06
N SER A 263 1.85 -1.03 16.41
CA SER A 263 1.66 -0.51 17.77
C SER A 263 1.54 -1.63 18.81
N THR A 264 0.83 -2.72 18.48
CA THR A 264 0.69 -3.88 19.38
C THR A 264 2.03 -4.62 19.55
N LEU A 265 2.81 -4.80 18.46
CA LEU A 265 4.16 -5.40 18.52
C LEU A 265 5.07 -4.62 19.45
N VAL A 266 5.10 -3.29 19.31
CA VAL A 266 5.93 -2.43 20.17
C VAL A 266 5.51 -2.52 21.63
N ALA A 267 4.21 -2.50 21.92
CA ALA A 267 3.69 -2.66 23.27
C ALA A 267 4.11 -4.00 23.89
N GLN A 268 3.99 -5.10 23.17
CA GLN A 268 4.42 -6.44 23.62
C GLN A 268 5.93 -6.51 23.87
N GLN A 269 6.75 -5.90 23.01
CA GLN A 269 8.21 -5.84 23.21
C GLN A 269 8.58 -5.05 24.46
N ILE A 270 7.92 -3.93 24.72
CA ILE A 270 8.13 -3.14 25.94
C ILE A 270 7.75 -3.95 27.18
N GLU A 271 6.59 -4.59 27.18
CA GLU A 271 6.14 -5.46 28.27
C GLU A 271 7.13 -6.60 28.55
N GLN A 272 7.60 -7.25 27.49
CA GLN A 272 8.58 -8.33 27.64
C GLN A 272 9.89 -7.83 28.24
N ARG A 273 10.38 -6.66 27.81
CA ARG A 273 11.58 -6.05 28.41
C ARG A 273 11.38 -5.70 29.87
N LEU A 274 10.23 -5.13 30.24
CA LEU A 274 9.90 -4.83 31.64
C LEU A 274 9.88 -6.10 32.50
N ARG A 275 9.22 -7.16 32.06
CA ARG A 275 9.20 -8.45 32.75
C ARG A 275 10.61 -9.06 32.92
N GLN A 276 11.47 -8.93 31.93
CA GLN A 276 12.87 -9.35 32.04
C GLN A 276 13.62 -8.54 33.08
N MET A 277 13.45 -7.22 33.10
CA MET A 277 14.07 -6.35 34.11
C MET A 277 13.58 -6.67 35.53
N GLU A 278 12.28 -6.88 35.71
CA GLU A 278 11.68 -7.31 36.98
C GLU A 278 12.25 -8.65 37.46
N SER A 279 12.40 -9.62 36.54
CA SER A 279 13.00 -10.92 36.89
C SER A 279 14.45 -10.81 37.35
N TRP A 280 15.23 -9.90 36.75
CA TRP A 280 16.59 -9.63 37.16
C TRP A 280 16.66 -8.98 38.53
N LEU A 281 15.73 -8.10 38.86
CA LEU A 281 15.64 -7.46 40.19
C LEU A 281 15.20 -8.45 41.28
N GLN A 282 14.42 -9.47 40.95
CA GLN A 282 13.97 -10.49 41.90
C GLN A 282 14.99 -11.61 42.12
N VAL A 283 15.97 -11.81 41.27
CA VAL A 283 17.00 -12.86 41.40
C VAL A 283 18.09 -12.47 42.44
N GLU A 284 18.12 -11.24 42.96
CA GLU A 284 19.03 -10.86 44.07
C GLU A 284 18.36 -10.41 45.39
N PRO A 285 17.58 -11.26 46.10
CA PRO A 285 17.21 -10.97 47.48
C PRO A 285 18.34 -11.29 48.46
N GLY A 286 19.60 -11.51 48.01
CA GLY A 286 20.68 -12.02 48.88
C GLY A 286 21.97 -11.22 48.89
N ARG A 287 22.13 -10.16 48.14
CA ARG A 287 23.39 -9.38 48.05
C ARG A 287 23.28 -7.88 48.26
N THR A 288 22.34 -7.41 49.06
CA THR A 288 22.44 -6.04 49.60
C THR A 288 23.18 -6.04 50.93
N HIS A 289 24.43 -6.44 50.93
CA HIS A 289 25.36 -5.90 51.91
C HIS A 289 25.82 -4.50 51.44
N TRP A 290 24.94 -3.53 51.53
CA TRP A 290 25.38 -2.16 51.70
C TRP A 290 26.06 -2.11 53.06
N LYS A 291 27.38 -2.38 53.10
CA LYS A 291 28.21 -1.90 54.20
C LYS A 291 28.12 -0.38 54.14
N SER A 292 27.30 0.17 55.02
CA SER A 292 27.30 1.58 55.34
C SER A 292 28.69 1.92 55.92
N SER A 293 29.63 2.17 55.03
CA SER A 293 30.84 2.91 55.35
C SER A 293 30.55 4.39 55.08
N ALA A 294 29.64 4.96 55.85
CA ALA A 294 29.53 6.39 55.96
C ALA A 294 30.77 6.87 56.73
N GLN A 295 31.86 7.06 56.02
CA GLN A 295 32.91 7.97 56.53
C GLN A 295 32.40 9.40 56.32
N PRO A 296 32.35 10.19 57.40
CA PRO A 296 31.98 11.60 57.31
C PRO A 296 32.98 12.31 56.40
N TRP A 297 32.51 13.01 55.41
CA TRP A 297 33.32 13.88 54.57
C TRP A 297 33.78 15.08 55.36
N ILE A 298 35.00 15.03 55.89
CA ILE A 298 35.64 16.14 56.60
C ILE A 298 36.26 17.02 55.49
N GLY A 299 35.54 18.07 55.10
CA GLY A 299 36.10 19.15 54.29
C GLY A 299 37.25 19.85 55.08
N LYS A 300 38.43 19.94 54.48
CA LYS A 300 39.50 20.82 54.97
C LYS A 300 39.11 22.27 54.66
N PRO A 301 39.17 23.18 55.61
CA PRO A 301 39.06 24.60 55.36
C PRO A 301 40.31 25.09 54.63
N VAL A 302 40.12 26.07 53.71
CA VAL A 302 41.17 26.86 53.04
C VAL A 302 41.94 27.68 54.03
#